data_2eccfc08fd88cd0861a749b12c375492
#
_entry.id   2eccfc08fd88cd0861a749b12c375492
#
_cell.length_a   1.000
_cell.length_b   1.000
_cell.length_c   1.000
_cell.angle_alpha   90.00
_cell.angle_beta   90.00
_cell.angle_gamma   90.00
#
_symmetry.space_group_name_H-M   'P 1'
#
loop_
_entity.id
_entity.type
_entity.pdbx_description
1 polymer ?
#
loop_
_entity_poly.entity_id
_entity_poly.type
_entity_poly.pdbx_seq_one_letter_code
_entity_poly.pdbx_strand_id
1 'polypeptide(L)'
;LSVVAVWRIAFSGALRLADLGFGSTLGDGRWHTGCAGPRQLVYCGASRALCQLEKRVHCNGAMPKNMALMRLEIPASAALPDVEQWAGQALAADWRQDKGLTQSVGMQWLDSQASLGLWVPSYVEPAERNLLLNPAHPDYLRIELVCEKNPFVFDPRLFM
;
A
#
# COMPACT_ATOMS: atom_id res chain seq x y z
N LEU A 1 -20.89 6.05 10.69
CA LEU A 1 -20.09 6.67 9.63
C LEU A 1 -19.45 5.60 8.76
N SER A 2 -19.53 5.77 7.45
CA SER A 2 -18.93 4.81 6.54
C SER A 2 -17.41 5.02 6.46
N VAL A 3 -16.70 3.91 6.30
CA VAL A 3 -15.25 3.89 6.13
C VAL A 3 -14.88 3.04 4.92
N VAL A 4 -13.69 3.28 4.39
CA VAL A 4 -13.04 2.39 3.43
C VAL A 4 -12.01 1.60 4.22
N ALA A 5 -12.10 0.27 4.20
CA ALA A 5 -11.16 -0.59 4.89
C ALA A 5 -10.13 -1.14 3.92
N VAL A 6 -8.86 -1.07 4.30
CA VAL A 6 -7.74 -1.70 3.60
C VAL A 6 -6.84 -2.39 4.62
N TRP A 7 -5.98 -3.28 4.17
CA TRP A 7 -5.17 -4.12 5.06
C TRP A 7 -3.69 -4.03 4.73
N ARG A 8 -2.88 -4.16 5.77
CA ARG A 8 -1.43 -4.18 5.68
C ARG A 8 -0.84 -5.19 6.67
N ILE A 9 0.19 -5.91 6.24
CA ILE A 9 1.01 -6.73 7.12
C ILE A 9 2.32 -5.99 7.36
N ALA A 10 2.65 -5.77 8.63
CA ALA A 10 3.85 -5.04 9.05
C ALA A 10 4.49 -5.73 10.26
N PHE A 11 5.69 -5.29 10.63
CA PHE A 11 6.35 -5.78 11.84
C PHE A 11 5.53 -5.43 13.08
N SER A 12 5.46 -6.39 14.01
CA SER A 12 4.69 -6.21 15.24
C SER A 12 5.21 -5.08 16.15
N GLY A 13 6.44 -4.61 15.92
CA GLY A 13 7.01 -3.45 16.60
C GLY A 13 6.79 -2.11 15.90
N ALA A 14 6.10 -2.09 14.74
CA ALA A 14 5.91 -0.90 13.89
C ALA A 14 4.43 -0.73 13.55
N LEU A 15 3.58 -0.56 14.58
CA LEU A 15 2.12 -0.59 14.45
C LEU A 15 1.47 0.80 14.56
N ARG A 16 2.24 1.89 14.54
CA ARG A 16 1.68 3.24 14.54
C ARG A 16 1.58 3.76 13.10
N LEU A 17 0.61 4.63 12.86
CA LEU A 17 0.48 5.28 11.54
C LEU A 17 1.79 5.89 11.06
N ALA A 18 2.54 6.54 11.98
CA ALA A 18 3.82 7.15 11.65
C ALA A 18 4.89 6.17 11.17
N ASP A 19 4.75 4.88 11.47
CA ASP A 19 5.74 3.85 11.14
C ASP A 19 5.50 3.21 9.77
N LEU A 20 4.27 3.30 9.23
CA LEU A 20 3.84 2.47 8.10
C LEU A 20 4.56 2.79 6.79
N GLY A 21 5.01 4.01 6.61
CA GLY A 21 5.70 4.45 5.39
C GLY A 21 7.19 4.19 5.38
N PHE A 22 7.78 3.79 6.51
CA PHE A 22 9.24 3.65 6.63
C PHE A 22 9.81 2.66 5.61
N GLY A 23 9.10 1.56 5.32
CA GLY A 23 9.54 0.56 4.35
C GLY A 23 9.80 1.13 2.95
N SER A 24 9.10 2.18 2.56
CA SER A 24 9.31 2.82 1.25
C SER A 24 10.67 3.54 1.15
N THR A 25 11.30 3.84 2.28
CA THR A 25 12.63 4.48 2.31
C THR A 25 13.78 3.48 2.18
N LEU A 26 13.50 2.18 2.29
CA LEU A 26 14.50 1.11 2.28
C LEU A 26 14.82 0.61 0.86
N GLY A 27 14.01 0.95 -0.11
CA GLY A 27 14.21 0.56 -1.50
C GLY A 27 13.04 1.01 -2.37
N ASP A 28 13.24 0.93 -3.68
CA ASP A 28 12.22 1.29 -4.65
C ASP A 28 11.17 0.18 -4.77
N GLY A 29 9.93 0.57 -5.09
CA GLY A 29 8.82 -0.35 -5.28
C GLY A 29 8.20 -0.21 -6.66
N ARG A 30 7.05 -0.86 -6.85
CA ARG A 30 6.33 -0.81 -8.12
C ARG A 30 5.89 0.62 -8.49
N TRP A 31 5.52 1.41 -7.47
CA TRP A 31 4.92 2.74 -7.66
C TRP A 31 5.75 3.87 -7.06
N HIS A 32 6.97 3.60 -6.58
CA HIS A 32 7.81 4.64 -5.99
C HIS A 32 9.29 4.43 -6.22
N THR A 33 10.02 5.54 -6.16
CA THR A 33 11.49 5.59 -6.15
C THR A 33 11.95 6.69 -5.20
N GLY A 34 13.14 6.52 -4.62
CA GLY A 34 13.84 7.60 -3.93
C GLY A 34 13.08 8.22 -2.76
N CYS A 35 12.24 7.47 -2.06
CA CYS A 35 11.58 7.95 -0.85
C CYS A 35 12.59 8.08 0.29
N ALA A 36 12.53 9.22 1.00
CA ALA A 36 13.40 9.53 2.12
C ALA A 36 12.77 10.58 3.03
N GLY A 37 13.12 10.57 4.33
CA GLY A 37 12.58 11.52 5.30
C GLY A 37 11.04 11.48 5.32
N PRO A 38 10.37 12.63 5.22
CA PRO A 38 8.90 12.67 5.22
C PRO A 38 8.27 12.22 3.90
N ARG A 39 9.06 12.07 2.83
CA ARG A 39 8.58 11.62 1.52
C ARG A 39 8.52 10.11 1.51
N GLN A 40 7.39 9.58 1.95
CA GLN A 40 7.14 8.16 2.13
C GLN A 40 5.83 7.75 1.46
N LEU A 41 5.66 6.45 1.24
CA LEU A 41 4.47 5.89 0.63
C LEU A 41 4.09 4.61 1.37
N VAL A 42 2.80 4.41 1.61
CA VAL A 42 2.26 3.22 2.27
C VAL A 42 1.47 2.41 1.26
N TYR A 43 1.75 1.11 1.18
CA TYR A 43 1.00 0.17 0.34
C TYR A 43 0.01 -0.62 1.20
N CYS A 44 -1.25 -0.68 0.76
CA CYS A 44 -2.29 -1.47 1.41
C CYS A 44 -3.03 -2.32 0.39
N GLY A 45 -3.53 -3.47 0.79
CA GLY A 45 -4.37 -4.32 -0.06
C GLY A 45 -5.86 -4.08 0.18
N ALA A 46 -6.67 -4.23 -0.85
CA ALA A 46 -8.12 -4.07 -0.76
C ALA A 46 -8.82 -5.20 0.00
N SER A 47 -8.13 -6.31 0.26
CA SER A 47 -8.62 -7.43 1.05
C SER A 47 -7.49 -8.05 1.86
N ARG A 48 -7.85 -8.84 2.87
CA ARG A 48 -6.87 -9.61 3.65
C ARG A 48 -6.09 -10.58 2.77
N ALA A 49 -6.77 -11.26 1.85
CA ALA A 49 -6.13 -12.22 0.96
C ALA A 49 -5.12 -11.55 0.02
N LEU A 50 -5.49 -10.43 -0.61
CA LEU A 50 -4.58 -9.69 -1.48
C LEU A 50 -3.38 -9.15 -0.70
N CYS A 51 -3.61 -8.63 0.48
CA CYS A 51 -2.53 -8.16 1.37
C CYS A 51 -1.52 -9.28 1.66
N GLN A 52 -1.99 -10.49 1.92
CA GLN A 52 -1.13 -11.64 2.16
C GLN A 52 -0.34 -12.06 0.92
N LEU A 53 -0.97 -12.07 -0.26
CA LEU A 53 -0.29 -12.39 -1.52
C LEU A 53 0.78 -11.36 -1.85
N GLU A 54 0.48 -10.09 -1.68
CA GLU A 54 1.45 -9.01 -1.89
C GLU A 54 2.66 -9.17 -0.96
N LYS A 55 2.42 -9.48 0.31
CA LYS A 55 3.50 -9.73 1.27
C LYS A 55 4.30 -10.98 0.89
N ARG A 56 3.61 -12.05 0.47
CA ARG A 56 4.24 -13.31 0.10
C ARG A 56 5.26 -13.15 -1.03
N VAL A 57 4.94 -12.41 -2.07
CA VAL A 57 5.85 -12.22 -3.21
C VAL A 57 7.08 -11.39 -2.85
N HIS A 58 7.02 -10.61 -1.77
CA HIS A 58 8.16 -9.80 -1.30
C HIS A 58 9.00 -10.48 -0.22
N CYS A 59 8.71 -11.75 0.13
CA CYS A 59 9.41 -12.46 1.22
C CYS A 59 10.64 -13.24 0.76
N ASN A 60 10.99 -13.24 -0.53
CA ASN A 60 12.13 -14.01 -1.07
C ASN A 60 12.09 -15.50 -0.67
N GLY A 61 10.90 -16.08 -0.60
CA GLY A 61 10.68 -17.49 -0.28
C GLY A 61 10.72 -17.85 1.21
N ALA A 62 11.14 -16.94 2.08
CA ALA A 62 11.20 -17.18 3.52
C ALA A 62 9.97 -16.61 4.22
N MET A 63 9.34 -17.42 5.10
CA MET A 63 8.21 -16.95 5.89
C MET A 63 8.67 -15.86 6.87
N PRO A 64 8.12 -14.66 6.82
CA PRO A 64 8.50 -13.60 7.74
C PRO A 64 8.00 -13.90 9.16
N LYS A 65 8.76 -13.47 10.16
CA LYS A 65 8.42 -13.60 11.58
C LYS A 65 8.07 -12.25 12.17
N ASN A 66 7.40 -12.26 13.30
CA ASN A 66 7.07 -11.03 14.06
C ASN A 66 6.22 -10.06 13.25
N MET A 67 5.21 -10.58 12.58
CA MET A 67 4.28 -9.81 11.76
C MET A 67 2.96 -9.56 12.49
N ALA A 68 2.29 -8.49 12.10
CA ALA A 68 0.93 -8.19 12.51
C ALA A 68 0.08 -7.86 11.28
N LEU A 69 -1.18 -8.30 11.29
CA LEU A 69 -2.17 -7.92 10.28
C LEU A 69 -3.00 -6.77 10.84
N MET A 70 -2.99 -5.67 10.10
CA MET A 70 -3.69 -4.45 10.48
C MET A 70 -4.75 -4.11 9.45
N ARG A 71 -5.88 -3.57 9.96
CA ARG A 71 -6.91 -2.93 9.15
C ARG A 71 -6.77 -1.43 9.32
N LEU A 72 -6.73 -0.71 8.22
CA LEU A 72 -6.78 0.76 8.19
C LEU A 72 -8.20 1.17 7.80
N GLU A 73 -8.85 1.94 8.65
CA GLU A 73 -10.18 2.49 8.41
C GLU A 73 -10.04 3.94 7.98
N ILE A 74 -10.35 4.20 6.72
CA ILE A 74 -10.20 5.52 6.11
C ILE A 74 -11.59 6.15 6.01
N PRO A 75 -11.79 7.40 6.50
CA PRO A 75 -13.08 8.06 6.36
C PRO A 75 -13.51 8.13 4.90
N ALA A 76 -14.76 7.79 4.63
CA ALA A 76 -15.30 7.79 3.26
C ALA A 76 -15.27 9.18 2.60
N SER A 77 -15.16 10.25 3.41
CA SER A 77 -15.03 11.63 2.93
C SER A 77 -13.63 11.94 2.38
N ALA A 78 -12.61 11.10 2.65
CA ALA A 78 -11.27 11.31 2.12
C ALA A 78 -11.25 11.00 0.61
N ALA A 79 -10.45 11.77 -0.13
CA ALA A 79 -10.31 11.56 -1.56
C ALA A 79 -9.41 10.35 -1.84
N LEU A 80 -9.95 9.36 -2.56
CA LEU A 80 -9.27 8.12 -2.93
C LEU A 80 -9.54 7.80 -4.41
N PRO A 81 -9.05 8.61 -5.37
CA PRO A 81 -9.28 8.33 -6.78
C PRO A 81 -8.55 7.08 -7.26
N ASP A 82 -9.02 6.50 -8.37
CA ASP A 82 -8.25 5.54 -9.14
C ASP A 82 -7.12 6.26 -9.89
N VAL A 83 -6.04 5.54 -10.17
CA VAL A 83 -4.88 6.09 -10.89
C VAL A 83 -5.27 6.64 -12.26
N GLU A 84 -6.18 6.00 -12.96
CA GLU A 84 -6.64 6.47 -14.29
C GLU A 84 -7.50 7.73 -14.16
N GLN A 85 -8.30 7.81 -13.13
CA GLN A 85 -9.09 9.00 -12.83
C GLN A 85 -8.19 10.18 -12.48
N TRP A 86 -7.17 9.95 -11.65
CA TRP A 86 -6.22 11.00 -11.27
C TRP A 86 -5.38 11.45 -12.45
N ALA A 87 -4.87 10.51 -13.26
CA ALA A 87 -4.02 10.81 -14.42
C ALA A 87 -4.81 11.40 -15.60
N GLY A 88 -6.14 11.21 -15.62
CA GLY A 88 -6.98 11.64 -16.75
C GLY A 88 -6.83 10.78 -17.99
N GLN A 89 -6.23 9.61 -17.89
CA GLN A 89 -6.04 8.67 -18.99
C GLN A 89 -5.84 7.25 -18.47
N ALA A 90 -6.09 6.27 -19.33
CA ALA A 90 -5.87 4.87 -19.02
C ALA A 90 -4.37 4.57 -18.85
N LEU A 91 -4.05 3.61 -17.98
CA LEU A 91 -2.70 3.06 -17.92
C LEU A 91 -2.38 2.36 -19.23
N ALA A 92 -1.13 2.43 -19.66
CA ALA A 92 -0.66 1.68 -20.81
C ALA A 92 -0.94 0.18 -20.64
N ALA A 93 -1.34 -0.51 -21.73
CA ALA A 93 -1.71 -1.93 -21.65
C ALA A 93 -0.56 -2.81 -21.12
N ASP A 94 0.69 -2.38 -21.33
CA ASP A 94 1.90 -3.07 -20.88
C ASP A 94 2.47 -2.55 -19.55
N TRP A 95 1.66 -1.88 -18.73
CA TRP A 95 2.13 -1.26 -17.49
C TRP A 95 2.88 -2.24 -16.56
N ARG A 96 2.53 -3.53 -16.61
CA ARG A 96 3.21 -4.54 -15.78
C ARG A 96 4.66 -4.76 -16.20
N GLN A 97 5.00 -4.52 -17.45
CA GLN A 97 6.34 -4.64 -17.98
C GLN A 97 7.13 -3.32 -17.90
N ASP A 98 6.48 -2.23 -17.55
CA ASP A 98 7.09 -0.90 -17.49
C ASP A 98 7.08 -0.35 -16.06
N LYS A 99 8.03 -0.82 -15.28
CA LYS A 99 8.17 -0.39 -13.88
C LYS A 99 8.50 1.10 -13.78
N GLY A 100 9.27 1.63 -14.71
CA GLY A 100 9.60 3.06 -14.77
C GLY A 100 8.35 3.92 -14.93
N LEU A 101 7.40 3.48 -15.77
CA LEU A 101 6.13 4.18 -15.93
C LEU A 101 5.33 4.23 -14.63
N THR A 102 5.14 3.09 -13.97
CA THR A 102 4.36 3.04 -12.73
C THR A 102 5.05 3.82 -11.61
N GLN A 103 6.36 3.76 -11.52
CA GLN A 103 7.13 4.56 -10.57
C GLN A 103 6.94 6.06 -10.80
N SER A 104 7.03 6.49 -12.05
CA SER A 104 6.83 7.89 -12.42
C SER A 104 5.44 8.38 -12.05
N VAL A 105 4.41 7.61 -12.39
CA VAL A 105 3.02 7.95 -12.07
C VAL A 105 2.83 8.03 -10.54
N GLY A 106 3.31 7.05 -9.80
CA GLY A 106 3.18 7.02 -8.36
C GLY A 106 3.86 8.21 -7.68
N MET A 107 5.05 8.58 -8.13
CA MET A 107 5.79 9.71 -7.56
C MET A 107 5.18 11.06 -7.93
N GLN A 108 4.67 11.22 -9.14
CA GLN A 108 3.93 12.43 -9.53
C GLN A 108 2.70 12.61 -8.64
N TRP A 109 1.95 11.52 -8.40
CA TRP A 109 0.81 11.58 -7.49
C TRP A 109 1.25 11.93 -6.07
N LEU A 110 2.27 11.24 -5.53
CA LEU A 110 2.76 11.49 -4.17
C LEU A 110 3.16 12.95 -3.98
N ASP A 111 3.94 13.48 -4.92
CA ASP A 111 4.45 14.85 -4.86
C ASP A 111 3.36 15.91 -5.07
N SER A 112 2.27 15.57 -5.77
CA SER A 112 1.15 16.47 -5.97
C SER A 112 0.35 16.75 -4.69
N GLN A 113 0.36 15.82 -3.75
CA GLN A 113 -0.47 15.85 -2.53
C GLN A 113 -1.97 16.07 -2.81
N ALA A 114 -2.42 15.70 -4.00
CA ALA A 114 -3.80 15.97 -4.45
C ALA A 114 -4.85 15.15 -3.72
N SER A 115 -4.48 13.99 -3.17
CA SER A 115 -5.40 13.11 -2.45
C SER A 115 -4.67 12.31 -1.39
N LEU A 116 -5.41 11.81 -0.40
CA LEU A 116 -4.88 10.96 0.65
C LEU A 116 -4.35 9.64 0.08
N GLY A 117 -5.10 9.05 -0.84
CA GLY A 117 -4.76 7.76 -1.41
C GLY A 117 -4.99 7.69 -2.90
N LEU A 118 -4.44 6.66 -3.52
CA LEU A 118 -4.55 6.38 -4.94
C LEU A 118 -4.74 4.89 -5.12
N TRP A 119 -5.87 4.50 -5.72
CA TRP A 119 -6.10 3.11 -6.08
C TRP A 119 -5.30 2.76 -7.33
N VAL A 120 -4.51 1.71 -7.25
CA VAL A 120 -3.70 1.20 -8.35
C VAL A 120 -3.97 -0.29 -8.56
N PRO A 121 -3.83 -0.82 -9.78
CA PRO A 121 -3.97 -2.26 -9.98
C PRO A 121 -2.85 -3.01 -9.28
N SER A 122 -3.17 -4.18 -8.72
CA SER A 122 -2.18 -5.09 -8.18
C SER A 122 -1.35 -5.72 -9.30
N TYR A 123 -0.04 -5.80 -9.13
CA TYR A 123 0.79 -6.57 -10.07
C TYR A 123 0.52 -8.08 -9.96
N VAL A 124 0.23 -8.57 -8.76
CA VAL A 124 -0.03 -9.98 -8.50
C VAL A 124 -1.35 -10.43 -9.13
N GLU A 125 -2.42 -9.61 -8.96
CA GLU A 125 -3.72 -9.86 -9.55
C GLU A 125 -4.28 -8.54 -10.12
N PRO A 126 -4.07 -8.27 -11.42
CA PRO A 126 -4.43 -6.97 -12.01
C PRO A 126 -5.92 -6.63 -12.02
N ALA A 127 -6.81 -7.59 -11.79
CA ALA A 127 -8.24 -7.34 -11.65
C ALA A 127 -8.60 -6.78 -10.26
N GLU A 128 -7.67 -6.81 -9.31
CA GLU A 128 -7.84 -6.27 -7.97
C GLU A 128 -6.91 -5.09 -7.74
N ARG A 129 -7.16 -4.34 -6.66
CA ARG A 129 -6.46 -3.06 -6.45
C ARG A 129 -5.76 -3.01 -5.11
N ASN A 130 -4.61 -2.34 -5.12
CA ASN A 130 -3.94 -1.87 -3.92
C ASN A 130 -4.22 -0.38 -3.72
N LEU A 131 -4.19 0.07 -2.49
CA LEU A 131 -4.28 1.49 -2.16
C LEU A 131 -2.91 2.00 -1.74
N LEU A 132 -2.45 3.03 -2.42
CA LEU A 132 -1.29 3.81 -2.01
C LEU A 132 -1.77 4.93 -1.09
N LEU A 133 -1.09 5.15 0.04
CA LEU A 133 -1.39 6.26 0.96
C LEU A 133 -0.19 7.18 1.07
N ASN A 134 -0.48 8.48 1.17
CA ASN A 134 0.54 9.51 1.38
C ASN A 134 0.55 9.94 2.85
N PRO A 135 1.57 9.54 3.64
CA PRO A 135 1.65 9.91 5.06
C PRO A 135 1.77 11.42 5.30
N ALA A 136 2.21 12.19 4.31
CA ALA A 136 2.34 13.63 4.42
C ALA A 136 1.03 14.38 4.13
N HIS A 137 0.00 13.70 3.63
CA HIS A 137 -1.28 14.32 3.38
C HIS A 137 -2.00 14.65 4.70
N PRO A 138 -2.67 15.82 4.82
CA PRO A 138 -3.34 16.20 6.07
C PRO A 138 -4.36 15.18 6.58
N ASP A 139 -5.06 14.49 5.68
CA ASP A 139 -6.07 13.50 6.06
C ASP A 139 -5.49 12.16 6.56
N TYR A 140 -4.18 11.96 6.46
CA TYR A 140 -3.55 10.70 6.90
C TYR A 140 -3.81 10.43 8.38
N LEU A 141 -3.77 11.47 9.22
CA LEU A 141 -3.99 11.32 10.67
C LEU A 141 -5.46 11.03 11.03
N ARG A 142 -6.37 11.09 10.07
CA ARG A 142 -7.77 10.71 10.26
C ARG A 142 -8.00 9.20 10.11
N ILE A 143 -7.00 8.45 9.67
CA ILE A 143 -7.07 6.99 9.54
C ILE A 143 -7.08 6.38 10.93
N GLU A 144 -7.99 5.44 11.18
CA GLU A 144 -7.97 4.62 12.38
C GLU A 144 -7.29 3.28 12.07
N LEU A 145 -6.32 2.94 12.90
CA LEU A 145 -5.53 1.72 12.75
C LEU A 145 -6.02 0.68 13.75
N VAL A 146 -6.44 -0.48 13.24
CA VAL A 146 -6.92 -1.59 14.06
C VAL A 146 -6.00 -2.78 13.86
N CYS A 147 -5.37 -3.26 14.93
CA CYS A 147 -4.60 -4.49 14.88
C CYS A 147 -5.56 -5.68 14.94
N GLU A 148 -5.68 -6.43 13.85
CA GLU A 148 -6.57 -7.59 13.79
C GLU A 148 -5.92 -8.85 14.32
N LYS A 149 -4.65 -9.08 14.00
CA LYS A 149 -3.87 -10.25 14.45
C LYS A 149 -2.44 -9.85 14.76
N ASN A 150 -2.01 -10.14 15.99
CA ASN A 150 -0.63 -9.96 16.41
C ASN A 150 -0.29 -11.04 17.44
N PRO A 151 0.56 -12.02 17.15
CA PRO A 151 1.27 -12.20 15.88
C PRO A 151 0.36 -12.68 14.75
N PHE A 152 0.66 -12.28 13.53
CA PHE A 152 0.08 -12.83 12.31
C PHE A 152 1.02 -13.91 11.76
N VAL A 153 0.48 -15.07 11.42
CA VAL A 153 1.23 -16.17 10.84
C VAL A 153 0.54 -16.59 9.54
N PHE A 154 1.31 -16.67 8.46
CA PHE A 154 0.81 -17.17 7.19
C PHE A 154 0.44 -18.66 7.28
N ASP A 155 -0.49 -19.09 6.43
CA ASP A 155 -0.68 -20.51 6.20
C ASP A 155 0.65 -21.08 5.66
N PRO A 156 1.24 -22.10 6.33
CA PRO A 156 2.55 -22.61 5.91
C PRO A 156 2.58 -23.15 4.48
N ARG A 157 1.45 -23.56 3.93
CA ARG A 157 1.37 -24.07 2.56
C ARG A 157 1.73 -23.03 1.52
N LEU A 158 1.64 -21.73 1.85
CA LEU A 158 2.08 -20.65 0.97
C LEU A 158 3.60 -20.62 0.79
N PHE A 159 4.36 -21.34 1.63
CA PHE A 159 5.82 -21.34 1.64
C PHE A 159 6.43 -22.73 1.40
N MET A 160 5.63 -23.68 0.96
CA MET A 160 6.09 -25.04 0.63
C MET A 160 6.69 -25.10 -0.76
#